data_2d1f0bd31e47e1bddd439d2e90144c1f
#
_entry.id   2d1f0bd31e47e1bddd439d2e90144c1f
#
_cell.length_a   1.000
_cell.length_b   1.000
_cell.length_c   1.000
_cell.angle_alpha   90.00
_cell.angle_beta   90.00
_cell.angle_gamma   90.00
#
_symmetry.space_group_name_H-M   'P 1'
#
loop_
_entity.id
_entity.type
_entity.pdbx_description
1 polymer ?
#
loop_
_entity_poly.entity_id
_entity_poly.type
_entity_poly.pdbx_seq_one_letter_code
_entity_poly.pdbx_strand_id
1 'polypeptide(L)'
;MSSSDSLADAELPDINDRLVEPDTPYEIWDGEVVYVSPAHPPHGQRQRQLCALIDAHTGPEFQSAADLLTRTSRIDDIAPDVSVYPAAPNPATGGRQLEHLAFEIVSKQSLRRAGRKAAKLAGRGVRRVFAIDIKRSRALEWSAEAGAWRELDPAGHIEDPALAVPLPIASLIHDARPDDAVARALLAKRNPVLMQERAEGHAESRAEGRAEA
;
A
#
# COMPACT_ATOMS: atom_id res chain seq x y z
N MET A 1 44.74 -11.03 7.77
CA MET A 1 43.91 -10.27 8.73
C MET A 1 42.88 -9.54 7.89
N SER A 2 41.74 -10.15 7.74
CA SER A 2 40.66 -9.63 6.90
C SER A 2 39.74 -8.83 7.81
N SER A 3 39.74 -7.52 7.65
CA SER A 3 38.79 -6.63 8.33
C SER A 3 37.43 -6.79 7.64
N SER A 4 36.59 -7.63 8.22
CA SER A 4 35.16 -7.58 7.97
C SER A 4 34.63 -6.34 8.72
N ASP A 5 34.79 -5.17 8.10
CA ASP A 5 34.09 -3.97 8.56
C ASP A 5 32.60 -4.24 8.45
N SER A 6 32.01 -4.38 9.63
CA SER A 6 30.58 -4.58 9.80
C SER A 6 29.85 -3.34 9.31
N LEU A 7 29.19 -3.44 8.14
CA LEU A 7 28.25 -2.45 7.64
C LEU A 7 27.00 -2.31 8.54
N ALA A 8 26.96 -3.04 9.66
CA ALA A 8 25.80 -3.10 10.55
C ALA A 8 25.61 -1.85 11.43
N ASP A 9 26.64 -1.02 11.61
CA ASP A 9 26.60 0.19 12.48
C ASP A 9 26.56 1.50 11.69
N ALA A 10 26.48 1.47 10.36
CA ALA A 10 26.31 2.70 9.59
C ALA A 10 24.88 3.16 9.74
N GLU A 11 24.70 4.34 10.32
CA GLU A 11 23.42 5.05 10.41
C GLU A 11 22.71 5.01 9.04
N LEU A 12 21.48 4.46 9.01
CA LEU A 12 20.72 4.38 7.77
C LEU A 12 20.39 5.81 7.31
N PRO A 13 20.51 6.11 6.03
CA PRO A 13 20.16 7.43 5.51
C PRO A 13 18.68 7.71 5.72
N ASP A 14 18.33 8.97 5.78
CA ASP A 14 16.94 9.40 5.85
C ASP A 14 16.12 8.80 4.71
N ILE A 15 14.86 8.52 5.01
CA ILE A 15 13.87 8.21 4.00
C ILE A 15 13.55 9.53 3.33
N ASN A 16 14.01 9.75 2.11
CA ASN A 16 13.70 10.95 1.40
C ASN A 16 13.47 10.68 -0.08
N ASP A 17 12.75 11.59 -0.69
CA ASP A 17 12.35 11.65 -2.09
C ASP A 17 13.34 12.45 -2.97
N ARG A 18 14.44 12.95 -2.39
CA ARG A 18 15.38 13.88 -3.04
C ARG A 18 16.64 13.21 -3.58
N LEU A 19 16.57 12.00 -4.05
CA LEU A 19 17.77 11.29 -4.44
C LEU A 19 18.32 11.74 -5.78
N VAL A 20 17.49 11.82 -6.75
CA VAL A 20 17.79 12.32 -8.10
C VAL A 20 16.44 12.71 -8.69
N GLU A 21 16.39 13.73 -9.51
CA GLU A 21 15.22 14.08 -10.33
C GLU A 21 15.46 13.65 -11.77
N PRO A 22 15.33 12.34 -12.11
CA PRO A 22 15.40 11.92 -13.49
C PRO A 22 14.07 12.18 -14.17
N ASP A 23 14.12 12.43 -15.48
CA ASP A 23 12.91 12.52 -16.30
C ASP A 23 12.11 11.20 -16.41
N THR A 24 12.69 10.11 -15.94
CA THR A 24 12.12 8.75 -16.00
C THR A 24 12.10 8.12 -14.62
N PRO A 25 10.96 7.53 -14.18
CA PRO A 25 10.88 6.81 -12.91
C PRO A 25 11.96 5.71 -12.80
N TYR A 26 12.56 5.58 -11.63
CA TYR A 26 13.62 4.61 -11.37
C TYR A 26 13.53 4.01 -9.96
N GLU A 27 14.21 2.90 -9.78
CA GLU A 27 14.58 2.31 -8.50
C GLU A 27 16.11 2.12 -8.47
N ILE A 28 16.71 2.01 -7.29
CA ILE A 28 18.10 1.61 -7.14
C ILE A 28 18.13 0.23 -6.47
N TRP A 29 18.82 -0.69 -7.11
CA TRP A 29 18.96 -2.06 -6.64
C TRP A 29 20.44 -2.43 -6.54
N ASP A 30 20.91 -2.72 -5.33
CA ASP A 30 22.30 -3.14 -5.10
C ASP A 30 23.32 -2.13 -5.71
N GLY A 31 22.97 -0.83 -5.69
CA GLY A 31 23.79 0.27 -6.24
C GLY A 31 23.57 0.57 -7.72
N GLU A 32 22.74 -0.19 -8.42
CA GLU A 32 22.46 0.00 -9.84
C GLU A 32 21.09 0.67 -10.06
N VAL A 33 21.06 1.68 -10.92
CA VAL A 33 19.81 2.34 -11.33
C VAL A 33 19.05 1.45 -12.29
N VAL A 34 17.79 1.17 -11.94
CA VAL A 34 16.86 0.39 -12.76
C VAL A 34 15.68 1.28 -13.14
N TYR A 35 15.60 1.64 -14.41
CA TYR A 35 14.47 2.42 -14.91
C TYR A 35 13.19 1.59 -14.93
N VAL A 36 12.12 2.20 -14.44
CA VAL A 36 10.80 1.57 -14.41
C VAL A 36 10.09 1.86 -15.73
N SER A 37 9.77 0.78 -16.46
CA SER A 37 8.99 0.91 -17.70
C SER A 37 7.55 1.36 -17.40
N PRO A 38 6.93 2.13 -18.32
CA PRO A 38 5.50 2.44 -18.19
C PRO A 38 4.65 1.19 -17.96
N ALA A 39 3.63 1.33 -17.12
CA ALA A 39 2.76 0.22 -16.78
C ALA A 39 1.97 -0.28 -18.00
N HIS A 40 1.88 -1.60 -18.18
CA HIS A 40 0.92 -2.18 -19.13
C HIS A 40 -0.52 -2.01 -18.61
N PRO A 41 -1.54 -1.92 -19.50
CA PRO A 41 -2.91 -1.65 -19.10
C PRO A 41 -3.42 -2.49 -17.93
N PRO A 42 -3.22 -3.82 -17.85
CA PRO A 42 -3.69 -4.62 -16.71
C PRO A 42 -3.02 -4.22 -15.38
N HIS A 43 -1.73 -3.90 -15.40
CA HIS A 43 -1.02 -3.45 -14.20
C HIS A 43 -1.48 -2.07 -13.77
N GLY A 44 -1.48 -1.09 -14.68
CA GLY A 44 -1.89 0.28 -14.38
C GLY A 44 -3.35 0.40 -13.92
N GLN A 45 -4.26 -0.37 -14.54
CA GLN A 45 -5.65 -0.45 -14.08
C GLN A 45 -5.74 -0.98 -12.66
N ARG A 46 -5.00 -2.06 -12.36
CA ARG A 46 -4.99 -2.65 -11.04
C ARG A 46 -4.39 -1.73 -10.00
N GLN A 47 -3.30 -1.04 -10.31
CA GLN A 47 -2.68 -0.08 -9.41
C GLN A 47 -3.67 1.06 -9.07
N ARG A 48 -4.35 1.63 -10.06
CA ARG A 48 -5.38 2.65 -9.81
C ARG A 48 -6.51 2.15 -8.91
N GLN A 49 -7.01 0.93 -9.15
CA GLN A 49 -8.04 0.32 -8.31
C GLN A 49 -7.55 0.08 -6.89
N LEU A 50 -6.31 -0.40 -6.75
CA LEU A 50 -5.67 -0.64 -5.46
C LEU A 50 -5.49 0.67 -4.69
N CYS A 51 -5.02 1.75 -5.35
CA CYS A 51 -4.90 3.07 -4.72
C CYS A 51 -6.24 3.53 -4.13
N ALA A 52 -7.32 3.49 -4.91
CA ALA A 52 -8.64 3.90 -4.44
C ALA A 52 -9.15 3.05 -3.27
N LEU A 53 -8.91 1.74 -3.33
CA LEU A 53 -9.30 0.80 -2.27
C LEU A 53 -8.51 1.06 -0.99
N ILE A 54 -7.20 1.20 -1.08
CA ILE A 54 -6.32 1.45 0.08
C ILE A 54 -6.64 2.82 0.69
N ASP A 55 -6.78 3.86 -0.12
CA ASP A 55 -7.11 5.21 0.35
C ASP A 55 -8.44 5.23 1.12
N ALA A 56 -9.46 4.54 0.60
CA ALA A 56 -10.76 4.41 1.28
C ALA A 56 -10.65 3.72 2.65
N HIS A 57 -9.71 2.79 2.85
CA HIS A 57 -9.51 2.07 4.10
C HIS A 57 -8.51 2.74 5.04
N THR A 58 -7.62 3.59 4.53
CA THR A 58 -6.57 4.26 5.30
C THR A 58 -7.15 5.12 6.43
N GLY A 59 -6.55 5.02 7.60
CA GLY A 59 -6.91 5.78 8.80
C GLY A 59 -6.58 7.27 8.69
N PRO A 60 -7.24 8.15 9.46
CA PRO A 60 -7.10 9.61 9.33
C PRO A 60 -5.70 10.13 9.68
N GLU A 61 -4.92 9.37 10.45
CA GLU A 61 -3.54 9.72 10.81
C GLU A 61 -2.50 9.19 9.82
N PHE A 62 -2.97 8.58 8.74
CA PHE A 62 -2.14 7.98 7.70
C PHE A 62 -2.48 8.56 6.33
N GLN A 63 -1.56 8.38 5.41
CA GLN A 63 -1.71 8.72 4.00
C GLN A 63 -1.34 7.52 3.14
N SER A 64 -1.92 7.42 1.96
CA SER A 64 -1.50 6.47 0.95
C SER A 64 -0.83 7.20 -0.23
N ALA A 65 0.10 6.52 -0.91
CA ALA A 65 0.72 7.01 -2.11
C ALA A 65 1.10 5.85 -3.04
N ALA A 66 1.13 6.13 -4.34
CA ALA A 66 1.63 5.19 -5.35
C ALA A 66 3.10 5.50 -5.66
N ASP A 67 3.86 4.45 -6.00
CA ASP A 67 5.24 4.54 -6.50
C ASP A 67 6.18 5.39 -5.62
N LEU A 68 5.96 5.34 -4.31
CA LEU A 68 6.68 6.17 -3.36
C LEU A 68 8.06 5.60 -3.08
N LEU A 69 9.09 6.30 -3.53
CA LEU A 69 10.47 5.86 -3.38
C LEU A 69 10.90 5.84 -1.91
N THR A 70 11.36 4.69 -1.45
CA THR A 70 11.83 4.44 -0.09
C THR A 70 13.25 3.93 -0.09
N ARG A 71 14.13 4.65 0.59
CA ARG A 71 15.50 4.22 0.80
C ARG A 71 15.53 3.07 1.79
N THR A 72 15.78 1.87 1.30
CA THR A 72 15.83 0.66 2.14
C THR A 72 17.23 0.37 2.65
N SER A 73 18.27 0.86 1.97
CA SER A 73 19.66 0.79 2.40
C SER A 73 20.48 1.92 1.75
N ARG A 74 21.79 1.95 1.99
CA ARG A 74 22.70 2.93 1.33
C ARG A 74 22.79 2.76 -0.18
N ILE A 75 22.43 1.59 -0.70
CA ILE A 75 22.55 1.23 -2.11
C ILE A 75 21.21 0.77 -2.70
N ASP A 76 20.10 0.96 -1.98
CA ASP A 76 18.78 0.53 -2.45
C ASP A 76 17.72 1.60 -2.21
N ASP A 77 17.03 1.95 -3.26
CA ASP A 77 15.83 2.79 -3.25
C ASP A 77 14.71 2.05 -3.98
N ILE A 78 13.67 1.70 -3.25
CA ILE A 78 12.61 0.82 -3.71
C ILE A 78 11.27 1.54 -3.66
N ALA A 79 10.48 1.45 -4.72
CA ALA A 79 9.15 2.04 -4.79
C ALA A 79 8.08 0.96 -4.81
N PRO A 80 7.32 0.72 -3.72
CA PRO A 80 6.13 -0.12 -3.77
C PRO A 80 5.06 0.48 -4.68
N ASP A 81 4.23 -0.38 -5.30
CA ASP A 81 3.11 0.08 -6.14
C ASP A 81 2.10 0.93 -5.34
N VAL A 82 1.87 0.60 -4.07
CA VAL A 82 1.10 1.42 -3.12
C VAL A 82 1.70 1.32 -1.73
N SER A 83 1.80 2.43 -1.04
CA SER A 83 2.30 2.56 0.34
C SER A 83 1.29 3.23 1.24
N VAL A 84 1.28 2.85 2.55
CA VAL A 84 0.54 3.56 3.61
C VAL A 84 1.54 3.96 4.70
N TYR A 85 1.61 5.23 5.02
CA TYR A 85 2.57 5.80 5.96
C TYR A 85 1.92 6.87 6.85
N PRO A 86 2.50 7.20 8.04
CA PRO A 86 1.98 8.24 8.90
C PRO A 86 1.93 9.60 8.20
N ALA A 87 0.82 10.33 8.36
CA ALA A 87 0.63 11.67 7.79
C ALA A 87 1.54 12.72 8.46
N ALA A 88 1.81 12.53 9.76
CA ALA A 88 2.70 13.41 10.50
C ALA A 88 4.15 13.21 10.05
N PRO A 89 4.94 14.29 9.91
CA PRO A 89 6.36 14.18 9.59
C PRO A 89 7.12 13.50 10.73
N ASN A 90 8.29 12.95 10.41
CA ASN A 90 9.20 12.40 11.41
C ASN A 90 9.68 13.54 12.33
N PRO A 91 9.47 13.46 13.64
CA PRO A 91 9.81 14.56 14.57
C PRO A 91 11.32 14.85 14.66
N ALA A 92 12.17 13.89 14.33
CA ALA A 92 13.62 14.07 14.37
C ALA A 92 14.18 14.67 13.09
N THR A 93 13.64 14.33 11.92
CA THR A 93 14.18 14.74 10.62
C THR A 93 13.32 15.77 9.88
N GLY A 94 12.03 15.89 10.26
CA GLY A 94 11.03 16.68 9.53
C GLY A 94 10.60 16.07 8.19
N GLY A 95 11.18 14.93 7.81
CA GLY A 95 10.85 14.22 6.59
C GLY A 95 9.69 13.24 6.74
N ARG A 96 9.36 12.53 5.65
CA ARG A 96 8.35 11.47 5.65
C ARG A 96 8.76 10.33 6.58
N GLN A 97 7.80 9.75 7.26
CA GLN A 97 8.01 8.52 8.03
C GLN A 97 7.97 7.27 7.14
N LEU A 98 8.57 6.18 7.63
CA LEU A 98 8.57 4.89 6.95
C LEU A 98 7.14 4.35 6.81
N GLU A 99 6.89 3.63 5.73
CA GLU A 99 5.63 2.96 5.47
C GLU A 99 5.31 1.93 6.56
N HIS A 100 4.06 1.88 6.95
CA HIS A 100 3.52 0.79 7.75
C HIS A 100 3.07 -0.39 6.89
N LEU A 101 2.45 -0.10 5.74
CA LEU A 101 2.01 -1.11 4.79
C LEU A 101 2.57 -0.79 3.41
N ALA A 102 2.99 -1.82 2.68
CA ALA A 102 3.39 -1.73 1.29
C ALA A 102 2.71 -2.84 0.48
N PHE A 103 2.29 -2.51 -0.73
CA PHE A 103 1.58 -3.43 -1.63
C PHE A 103 2.29 -3.48 -2.98
N GLU A 104 2.49 -4.69 -3.49
CA GLU A 104 3.10 -4.98 -4.79
C GLU A 104 2.12 -5.71 -5.70
N ILE A 105 2.00 -5.29 -6.94
CA ILE A 105 1.18 -5.93 -7.95
C ILE A 105 2.03 -6.85 -8.82
N VAL A 106 1.79 -8.14 -8.69
CA VAL A 106 2.51 -9.15 -9.47
C VAL A 106 1.71 -9.51 -10.71
N SER A 107 2.11 -8.94 -11.85
CA SER A 107 1.49 -9.19 -13.16
C SER A 107 2.44 -9.94 -14.11
N LYS A 108 3.48 -9.27 -14.60
CA LYS A 108 4.53 -9.86 -15.46
C LYS A 108 5.78 -10.24 -14.68
N GLN A 109 6.09 -9.50 -13.62
CA GLN A 109 7.21 -9.82 -12.74
C GLN A 109 6.97 -11.14 -12.00
N SER A 110 8.04 -11.81 -11.62
CA SER A 110 7.94 -13.02 -10.82
C SER A 110 7.72 -12.69 -9.34
N LEU A 111 7.02 -13.58 -8.62
CA LEU A 111 6.94 -13.52 -7.15
C LEU A 111 8.34 -13.51 -6.50
N ARG A 112 9.34 -14.08 -7.14
CA ARG A 112 10.74 -14.02 -6.66
C ARG A 112 11.26 -12.59 -6.63
N ARG A 113 11.01 -11.79 -7.69
CA ARG A 113 11.42 -10.37 -7.73
C ARG A 113 10.66 -9.56 -6.68
N ALA A 114 9.34 -9.74 -6.60
CA ALA A 114 8.52 -9.11 -5.56
C ALA A 114 9.00 -9.51 -4.14
N GLY A 115 9.42 -10.76 -3.94
CA GLY A 115 9.98 -11.23 -2.66
C GLY A 115 11.31 -10.57 -2.29
N ARG A 116 12.20 -10.32 -3.26
CA ARG A 116 13.42 -9.55 -3.02
C ARG A 116 13.09 -8.11 -2.58
N LYS A 117 12.09 -7.49 -3.22
CA LYS A 117 11.60 -6.16 -2.88
C LYS A 117 11.03 -6.14 -1.46
N ALA A 118 10.16 -7.10 -1.15
CA ALA A 118 9.57 -7.27 0.17
C ALA A 118 10.61 -7.49 1.27
N ALA A 119 11.65 -8.28 0.99
CA ALA A 119 12.75 -8.51 1.93
C ALA A 119 13.51 -7.20 2.24
N LYS A 120 13.79 -6.36 1.22
CA LYS A 120 14.46 -5.06 1.41
C LYS A 120 13.56 -4.10 2.22
N LEU A 121 12.27 -4.01 1.90
CA LEU A 121 11.32 -3.17 2.62
C LEU A 121 11.15 -3.62 4.09
N ALA A 122 10.92 -4.92 4.32
CA ALA A 122 10.80 -5.47 5.66
C ALA A 122 12.10 -5.32 6.47
N GLY A 123 13.26 -5.53 5.84
CA GLY A 123 14.58 -5.32 6.44
C GLY A 123 14.83 -3.87 6.84
N ARG A 124 14.23 -2.90 6.14
CA ARG A 124 14.26 -1.48 6.52
C ARG A 124 13.36 -1.17 7.70
N GLY A 125 12.34 -1.97 7.95
CA GLY A 125 11.36 -1.79 9.03
C GLY A 125 9.93 -1.50 8.55
N VAL A 126 9.65 -1.63 7.24
CA VAL A 126 8.27 -1.64 6.76
C VAL A 126 7.54 -2.79 7.42
N ARG A 127 6.47 -2.49 8.17
CA ARG A 127 5.85 -3.43 9.08
C ARG A 127 5.23 -4.64 8.39
N ARG A 128 4.51 -4.40 7.27
CA ARG A 128 3.85 -5.45 6.51
C ARG A 128 3.97 -5.18 5.01
N VAL A 129 4.29 -6.21 4.26
CA VAL A 129 4.42 -6.12 2.81
C VAL A 129 3.52 -7.19 2.18
N PHE A 130 2.69 -6.78 1.23
CA PHE A 130 1.72 -7.61 0.55
C PHE A 130 2.02 -7.72 -0.94
N ALA A 131 1.65 -8.85 -1.54
CA ALA A 131 1.67 -9.03 -2.99
C ALA A 131 0.28 -9.45 -3.50
N ILE A 132 -0.15 -8.85 -4.60
CA ILE A 132 -1.37 -9.21 -5.32
C ILE A 132 -0.96 -9.90 -6.62
N ASP A 133 -1.07 -11.22 -6.66
CA ASP A 133 -0.77 -12.05 -7.84
C ASP A 133 -2.01 -12.08 -8.75
N ILE A 134 -2.06 -11.16 -9.71
CA ILE A 134 -3.21 -11.02 -10.61
C ILE A 134 -3.47 -12.31 -11.39
N LYS A 135 -2.40 -12.99 -11.85
CA LYS A 135 -2.54 -14.18 -12.69
C LYS A 135 -3.14 -15.37 -11.97
N ARG A 136 -2.92 -15.44 -10.66
CA ARG A 136 -3.42 -16.55 -9.82
C ARG A 136 -4.57 -16.14 -8.92
N SER A 137 -5.03 -14.89 -9.03
CA SER A 137 -6.12 -14.33 -8.24
C SER A 137 -5.94 -14.61 -6.75
N ARG A 138 -4.81 -14.19 -6.19
CA ARG A 138 -4.49 -14.38 -4.78
C ARG A 138 -3.72 -13.21 -4.20
N ALA A 139 -3.85 -13.01 -2.90
CA ALA A 139 -3.08 -12.08 -2.10
C ALA A 139 -2.14 -12.83 -1.17
N LEU A 140 -0.96 -12.29 -0.97
CA LEU A 140 0.08 -12.88 -0.12
C LEU A 140 0.65 -11.81 0.81
N GLU A 141 1.13 -12.25 1.96
CA GLU A 141 1.87 -11.41 2.90
C GLU A 141 3.30 -11.95 3.05
N TRP A 142 4.27 -11.05 3.10
CA TRP A 142 5.66 -11.42 3.31
C TRP A 142 5.92 -11.79 4.76
N SER A 143 6.45 -12.98 4.99
CA SER A 143 6.98 -13.37 6.28
C SER A 143 8.49 -13.11 6.31
N ALA A 144 8.92 -12.12 7.06
CA ALA A 144 10.34 -11.81 7.22
C ALA A 144 11.10 -12.95 7.90
N GLU A 145 10.45 -13.66 8.85
CA GLU A 145 11.02 -14.81 9.56
C GLU A 145 11.28 -15.99 8.61
N ALA A 146 10.29 -16.30 7.76
CA ALA A 146 10.43 -17.42 6.81
C ALA A 146 11.17 -17.02 5.52
N GLY A 147 11.38 -15.73 5.26
CA GLY A 147 11.91 -15.23 4.01
C GLY A 147 11.05 -15.60 2.80
N ALA A 148 9.73 -15.70 2.98
CA ALA A 148 8.80 -16.25 2.00
C ALA A 148 7.42 -15.61 2.06
N TRP A 149 6.68 -15.73 0.95
CA TRP A 149 5.29 -15.34 0.86
C TRP A 149 4.37 -16.36 1.52
N ARG A 150 3.45 -15.88 2.34
CA ARG A 150 2.32 -16.64 2.89
C ARG A 150 1.05 -16.20 2.17
N GLU A 151 0.32 -17.15 1.62
CA GLU A 151 -0.98 -16.88 1.00
C GLU A 151 -2.03 -16.54 2.06
N LEU A 152 -2.84 -15.53 1.77
CA LEU A 152 -3.91 -15.06 2.64
C LEU A 152 -5.23 -15.72 2.25
N ASP A 153 -6.08 -16.00 3.25
CA ASP A 153 -7.43 -16.52 3.02
C ASP A 153 -8.31 -15.45 2.35
N PRO A 154 -8.86 -15.71 1.16
CA PRO A 154 -9.74 -14.76 0.48
C PRO A 154 -10.98 -14.34 1.28
N ALA A 155 -11.46 -15.19 2.20
CA ALA A 155 -12.59 -14.86 3.07
C ALA A 155 -12.20 -13.98 4.26
N GLY A 156 -10.91 -13.77 4.49
CA GLY A 156 -10.37 -12.99 5.60
C GLY A 156 -10.28 -11.48 5.32
N HIS A 157 -9.73 -10.80 6.30
CA HIS A 157 -9.48 -9.35 6.25
C HIS A 157 -8.06 -9.04 6.70
N ILE A 158 -7.51 -7.95 6.19
CA ILE A 158 -6.30 -7.34 6.72
C ILE A 158 -6.74 -6.34 7.79
N GLU A 159 -6.41 -6.64 9.04
CA GLU A 159 -6.56 -5.74 10.17
C GLU A 159 -5.20 -5.11 10.46
N ASP A 160 -5.17 -3.80 10.57
CA ASP A 160 -3.95 -3.05 10.84
C ASP A 160 -4.27 -1.67 11.44
N PRO A 161 -3.49 -1.17 12.41
CA PRO A 161 -3.69 0.16 13.00
C PRO A 161 -3.63 1.32 12.00
N ALA A 162 -2.99 1.12 10.84
CA ALA A 162 -2.95 2.13 9.77
C ALA A 162 -4.26 2.19 8.97
N LEU A 163 -5.18 1.24 9.18
CA LEU A 163 -6.47 1.18 8.51
C LEU A 163 -7.59 1.57 9.48
N ALA A 164 -8.47 2.46 9.06
CA ALA A 164 -9.65 2.84 9.82
C ALA A 164 -10.71 1.73 9.87
N VAL A 165 -10.73 0.87 8.86
CA VAL A 165 -11.62 -0.28 8.74
C VAL A 165 -10.87 -1.46 8.15
N PRO A 166 -11.18 -2.71 8.54
CA PRO A 166 -10.54 -3.90 8.00
C PRO A 166 -10.66 -3.97 6.48
N LEU A 167 -9.57 -4.30 5.79
CA LEU A 167 -9.51 -4.40 4.34
C LEU A 167 -9.83 -5.84 3.90
N PRO A 168 -10.95 -6.10 3.18
CA PRO A 168 -11.29 -7.44 2.73
C PRO A 168 -10.25 -7.97 1.73
N ILE A 169 -9.72 -9.16 1.96
CA ILE A 169 -8.74 -9.78 1.06
C ILE A 169 -9.34 -10.07 -0.31
N ALA A 170 -10.62 -10.47 -0.36
CA ALA A 170 -11.33 -10.66 -1.63
C ALA A 170 -11.30 -9.40 -2.52
N SER A 171 -11.34 -8.20 -1.94
CA SER A 171 -11.29 -6.94 -2.70
C SER A 171 -9.92 -6.66 -3.31
N LEU A 172 -8.86 -7.28 -2.79
CA LEU A 172 -7.51 -7.23 -3.36
C LEU A 172 -7.34 -8.20 -4.54
N ILE A 173 -8.13 -9.24 -4.61
CA ILE A 173 -7.94 -10.38 -5.52
C ILE A 173 -8.81 -10.23 -6.78
N HIS A 174 -10.08 -9.90 -6.57
CA HIS A 174 -11.08 -9.91 -7.62
C HIS A 174 -11.27 -8.52 -8.25
N ASP A 175 -11.51 -8.49 -9.55
CA ASP A 175 -11.97 -7.29 -10.27
C ASP A 175 -13.42 -6.91 -9.89
N ALA A 176 -14.02 -7.67 -8.96
CA ALA A 176 -15.39 -7.48 -8.52
C ALA A 176 -15.56 -6.14 -7.78
N ARG A 177 -15.85 -5.12 -8.57
CA ARG A 177 -16.34 -3.81 -8.15
C ARG A 177 -15.57 -3.23 -6.94
N PRO A 178 -14.35 -2.74 -7.17
CA PRO A 178 -13.63 -2.00 -6.11
C PRO A 178 -14.51 -0.88 -5.54
N ASP A 179 -15.43 -0.34 -6.34
CA ASP A 179 -16.37 0.71 -5.95
C ASP A 179 -17.28 0.29 -4.78
N ASP A 180 -17.75 -0.96 -4.76
CA ASP A 180 -18.57 -1.47 -3.63
C ASP A 180 -17.75 -1.54 -2.33
N ALA A 181 -16.51 -1.97 -2.39
CA ALA A 181 -15.62 -2.03 -1.23
C ALA A 181 -15.23 -0.63 -0.76
N VAL A 182 -14.96 0.27 -1.68
CA VAL A 182 -14.70 1.69 -1.40
C VAL A 182 -15.91 2.33 -0.73
N ALA A 183 -17.11 2.16 -1.28
CA ALA A 183 -18.34 2.71 -0.71
C ALA A 183 -18.61 2.20 0.71
N ARG A 184 -18.43 0.89 0.94
CA ARG A 184 -18.58 0.30 2.29
C ARG A 184 -17.55 0.85 3.28
N ALA A 185 -16.30 1.01 2.86
CA ALA A 185 -15.26 1.58 3.71
C ALA A 185 -15.56 3.04 4.07
N LEU A 186 -16.01 3.85 3.11
CA LEU A 186 -16.40 5.24 3.36
C LEU A 186 -17.62 5.35 4.29
N LEU A 187 -18.60 4.44 4.15
CA LEU A 187 -19.72 4.35 5.08
C LEU A 187 -19.26 3.97 6.49
N ALA A 188 -18.37 2.99 6.61
CA ALA A 188 -17.84 2.55 7.90
C ALA A 188 -16.99 3.63 8.58
N LYS A 189 -16.24 4.42 7.81
CA LYS A 189 -15.52 5.63 8.26
C LYS A 189 -16.46 6.81 8.59
N ARG A 190 -17.76 6.66 8.38
CA ARG A 190 -18.76 7.70 8.57
C ARG A 190 -18.44 8.96 7.75
N ASN A 191 -18.11 8.79 6.47
CA ASN A 191 -17.85 9.90 5.57
C ASN A 191 -19.00 10.92 5.64
N PRO A 192 -18.73 12.22 5.89
CA PRO A 192 -19.78 13.21 6.18
C PRO A 192 -20.80 13.34 5.04
N VAL A 193 -20.36 13.30 3.77
CA VAL A 193 -21.24 13.40 2.61
C VAL A 193 -22.20 12.22 2.55
N LEU A 194 -21.69 10.99 2.69
CA LEU A 194 -22.53 9.79 2.68
C LEU A 194 -23.48 9.73 3.87
N MET A 195 -23.09 10.25 5.04
CA MET A 195 -23.97 10.33 6.20
C MET A 195 -25.09 11.35 5.98
N GLN A 196 -24.80 12.47 5.34
CA GLN A 196 -25.79 13.48 4.99
C GLN A 196 -26.79 12.94 3.98
N GLU A 197 -26.35 12.39 2.84
CA GLU A 197 -27.21 11.78 1.82
C GLU A 197 -28.14 10.71 2.42
N ARG A 198 -27.59 9.88 3.30
CA ARG A 198 -28.40 8.87 3.99
C ARG A 198 -29.46 9.47 4.90
N ALA A 199 -29.15 10.57 5.60
CA ALA A 199 -30.09 11.26 6.47
C ALA A 199 -31.21 11.93 5.68
N GLU A 200 -30.88 12.55 4.55
CA GLU A 200 -31.83 13.17 3.61
C GLU A 200 -32.78 12.13 3.02
N GLY A 201 -32.28 11.01 2.49
CA GLY A 201 -33.11 9.92 1.96
C GLY A 201 -34.05 9.31 3.02
N HIS A 202 -33.61 9.21 4.28
CA HIS A 202 -34.49 8.78 5.37
C HIS A 202 -35.57 9.81 5.74
N ALA A 203 -35.28 11.10 5.56
CA ALA A 203 -36.27 12.17 5.81
C ALA A 203 -37.34 12.18 4.71
N GLU A 204 -36.94 12.05 3.47
CA GLU A 204 -37.85 11.95 2.31
C GLU A 204 -38.77 10.74 2.40
N SER A 205 -38.25 9.54 2.63
CA SER A 205 -39.05 8.32 2.81
C SER A 205 -40.07 8.43 3.94
N ARG A 206 -39.72 9.14 5.03
CA ARG A 206 -40.65 9.40 6.14
C ARG A 206 -41.74 10.42 5.78
N ALA A 207 -41.42 11.40 4.94
CA ALA A 207 -42.40 12.38 4.47
C ALA A 207 -43.41 11.74 3.50
N GLU A 208 -42.92 10.91 2.57
CA GLU A 208 -43.78 10.17 1.64
C GLU A 208 -44.72 9.19 2.35
N GLY A 209 -44.21 8.39 3.29
CA GLY A 209 -45.05 7.47 4.07
C GLY A 209 -46.08 8.14 4.99
N ARG A 210 -45.90 9.45 5.29
CA ARG A 210 -46.92 10.25 6.04
C ARG A 210 -47.97 10.86 5.10
N ALA A 211 -47.63 11.05 3.81
CA ALA A 211 -48.58 11.61 2.85
C ALA A 211 -49.53 10.54 2.29
N GLU A 212 -49.19 9.28 2.43
CA GLU A 212 -49.99 8.13 1.97
C GLU A 212 -50.91 7.55 3.08
N ALA A 213 -50.77 7.99 4.33
CA ALA A 213 -51.52 7.50 5.49
C ALA A 213 -52.63 8.49 5.89
#